data_f642266845bdea3c88344ee6090ea88b
#
_entry.id   f642266845bdea3c88344ee6090ea88b
#
_cell.length_a   1.000
_cell.length_b   1.000
_cell.length_c   1.000
_cell.angle_alpha   90.00
_cell.angle_beta   90.00
_cell.angle_gamma   90.00
#
_symmetry.space_group_name_H-M   'P 1'
#
loop_
_entity.id
_entity.type
_entity.pdbx_description
1 polymer ?
#
loop_
_entity_poly.entity_id
_entity_poly.type
_entity_poly.pdbx_seq_one_letter_code
_entity_poly.pdbx_strand_id
1 'polypeptide(L)'
;MAAATDGTGAKDDPWRLKTPSLTSDYEAWRDEAAAPPALIVQVGSTRLSYQLRGLEDLHAMLKSRGDWVELGAADEGKPVKEGTVEAWARSPDNPVGGYYGLRKGYRGRFANYVTPLMEALGLAELEHGPRNNRVRAK
;
A
#
# COMPACT_ATOMS: atom_id res chain seq x y z
N MET A 1 -4.22 11.34 14.93
CA MET A 1 -2.79 11.43 14.62
C MET A 1 -2.37 10.18 13.87
N ALA A 2 -1.59 10.35 12.85
CA ALA A 2 -1.07 9.19 12.13
C ALA A 2 -0.31 8.28 13.08
N ALA A 3 -0.34 6.98 12.83
CA ALA A 3 0.42 6.03 13.60
C ALA A 3 1.89 6.44 13.57
N ALA A 4 2.49 6.48 14.74
CA ALA A 4 3.92 6.74 14.81
C ALA A 4 4.63 5.59 14.12
N THR A 5 5.54 5.90 13.23
CA THR A 5 6.39 4.90 12.63
C THR A 5 7.83 5.23 12.98
N ASP A 6 8.57 4.22 13.39
CA ASP A 6 10.00 4.34 13.52
C ASP A 6 10.60 4.27 12.12
N GLY A 7 11.76 4.86 11.97
CA GLY A 7 12.55 4.72 10.78
C GLY A 7 12.34 5.83 9.76
N THR A 8 13.32 5.94 8.89
CA THR A 8 13.36 6.95 7.83
C THR A 8 12.90 6.40 6.49
N GLY A 9 12.65 5.09 6.41
CA GLY A 9 12.31 4.43 5.15
C GLY A 9 13.55 4.04 4.34
N ALA A 10 14.73 4.08 4.93
CA ALA A 10 15.92 3.50 4.35
C ALA A 10 16.01 2.01 4.70
N LYS A 11 16.74 1.24 3.92
CA LYS A 11 16.87 -0.21 4.14
C LYS A 11 17.43 -0.54 5.52
N ASP A 12 18.38 0.24 5.99
CA ASP A 12 19.00 0.04 7.31
C ASP A 12 18.23 0.76 8.44
N ASP A 13 17.16 1.45 8.10
CA ASP A 13 16.29 2.13 9.04
C ASP A 13 14.85 2.13 8.51
N PRO A 14 14.25 0.94 8.37
CA PRO A 14 12.95 0.80 7.71
C PRO A 14 11.82 1.41 8.54
N TRP A 15 10.72 1.73 7.85
CA TRP A 15 9.47 2.02 8.52
C TRP A 15 8.92 0.75 9.16
N ARG A 16 8.46 0.84 10.40
CA ARG A 16 7.83 -0.28 11.11
C ARG A 16 6.34 0.00 11.21
N LEU A 17 5.55 -0.88 10.65
CA LEU A 17 4.13 -0.65 10.40
C LEU A 17 3.30 -1.86 10.83
N LYS A 18 1.98 -1.64 10.94
CA LYS A 18 1.01 -2.72 11.15
C LYS A 18 0.00 -2.71 10.00
N THR A 19 -0.50 -3.89 9.68
CA THR A 19 -1.58 -4.02 8.70
C THR A 19 -2.83 -3.27 9.20
N PRO A 20 -3.79 -2.95 8.30
CA PRO A 20 -4.96 -2.15 8.70
C PRO A 20 -5.74 -2.71 9.88
N SER A 21 -5.89 -4.03 9.96
CA SER A 21 -6.58 -4.68 11.09
C SER A 21 -5.73 -4.73 12.37
N LEU A 22 -4.48 -4.24 12.33
CA LEU A 22 -3.53 -4.23 13.43
C LEU A 22 -3.11 -5.64 13.91
N THR A 23 -3.28 -6.65 13.06
CA THR A 23 -3.03 -8.05 13.42
C THR A 23 -1.62 -8.54 13.06
N SER A 24 -0.90 -7.82 12.20
CA SER A 24 0.42 -8.23 11.75
C SER A 24 1.35 -7.03 11.64
N ASP A 25 2.60 -7.23 12.05
CA ASP A 25 3.66 -6.24 11.90
C ASP A 25 4.40 -6.49 10.59
N TYR A 26 4.91 -5.42 10.00
CA TYR A 26 5.79 -5.53 8.84
C TYR A 26 6.71 -4.33 8.74
N GLU A 27 7.73 -4.45 7.90
CA GLU A 27 8.66 -3.36 7.63
C GLU A 27 8.59 -2.98 6.15
N ALA A 28 8.90 -1.72 5.87
CA ALA A 28 8.96 -1.24 4.50
C ALA A 28 10.09 -0.24 4.35
N TRP A 29 10.68 -0.19 3.15
CA TRP A 29 11.72 0.79 2.83
C TRP A 29 11.76 1.08 1.34
N ARG A 30 12.39 2.21 0.99
CA ARG A 30 12.56 2.59 -0.40
C ARG A 30 13.82 1.97 -0.97
N ASP A 31 13.72 1.46 -2.20
CA ASP A 31 14.86 1.08 -3.02
C ASP A 31 14.81 1.94 -4.28
N GLU A 32 15.44 3.11 -4.21
CA GLU A 32 15.40 4.07 -5.30
C GLU A 32 16.39 3.72 -6.41
N ALA A 33 17.30 2.80 -6.17
CA ALA A 33 18.23 2.30 -7.19
C ALA A 33 17.60 1.24 -8.08
N ALA A 34 16.49 0.63 -7.67
CA ALA A 34 15.76 -0.32 -8.50
C ALA A 34 15.15 0.38 -9.72
N ALA A 35 14.93 -0.37 -10.79
CA ALA A 35 14.33 0.14 -12.02
C ALA A 35 13.10 -0.70 -12.37
N PRO A 36 11.87 -0.19 -12.10
CA PRO A 36 11.56 1.13 -11.54
C PRO A 36 11.88 1.21 -10.04
N PRO A 37 11.97 2.42 -9.49
CA PRO A 37 12.15 2.59 -8.04
C PRO A 37 11.05 1.86 -7.27
N ALA A 38 11.43 1.17 -6.20
CA ALA A 38 10.53 0.25 -5.51
C ALA A 38 10.34 0.61 -4.04
N LEU A 39 9.14 0.28 -3.55
CA LEU A 39 8.84 0.18 -2.13
C LEU A 39 8.94 -1.30 -1.77
N ILE A 40 9.87 -1.65 -0.91
CA ILE A 40 10.07 -3.03 -0.46
C ILE A 40 9.28 -3.23 0.83
N VAL A 41 8.58 -4.35 0.91
CA VAL A 41 7.78 -4.71 2.08
C VAL A 41 8.24 -6.08 2.56
N GLN A 42 8.57 -6.18 3.84
CA GLN A 42 9.01 -7.42 4.46
C GLN A 42 8.00 -7.84 5.52
N VAL A 43 7.32 -8.95 5.27
CA VAL A 43 6.31 -9.52 6.16
C VAL A 43 6.80 -10.90 6.56
N GLY A 44 7.32 -11.04 7.79
CA GLY A 44 7.94 -12.29 8.19
C GLY A 44 9.08 -12.65 7.23
N SER A 45 9.01 -13.83 6.64
CA SER A 45 10.00 -14.28 5.66
C SER A 45 9.64 -13.90 4.21
N THR A 46 8.50 -13.28 3.99
CA THR A 46 8.01 -12.92 2.66
C THR A 46 8.41 -11.49 2.30
N ARG A 47 9.05 -11.35 1.15
CA ARG A 47 9.42 -10.02 0.63
C ARG A 47 8.57 -9.69 -0.59
N LEU A 48 7.92 -8.53 -0.53
CA LEU A 48 7.09 -8.00 -1.59
C LEU A 48 7.74 -6.72 -2.10
N SER A 49 7.41 -6.33 -3.33
CA SER A 49 7.87 -5.05 -3.86
C SER A 49 6.79 -4.45 -4.74
N TYR A 50 6.63 -3.14 -4.62
CA TYR A 50 5.68 -2.35 -5.39
C TYR A 50 6.41 -1.17 -5.99
N GLN A 51 5.91 -0.63 -7.11
CA GLN A 51 6.48 0.60 -7.63
C GLN A 51 6.34 1.71 -6.60
N LEU A 52 7.43 2.39 -6.28
CA LEU A 52 7.47 3.42 -5.24
C LEU A 52 6.48 4.56 -5.53
N ARG A 53 6.30 4.90 -6.80
CA ARG A 53 5.33 5.91 -7.21
C ARG A 53 3.89 5.61 -6.79
N GLY A 54 3.62 4.37 -6.39
CA GLY A 54 2.30 3.98 -5.91
C GLY A 54 1.80 4.82 -4.75
N LEU A 55 2.70 5.34 -3.91
CA LEU A 55 2.34 6.24 -2.82
C LEU A 55 1.70 7.54 -3.36
N GLU A 56 2.36 8.19 -4.31
CA GLU A 56 1.87 9.43 -4.90
C GLU A 56 0.63 9.19 -5.75
N ASP A 57 0.65 8.13 -6.54
CA ASP A 57 -0.46 7.81 -7.44
C ASP A 57 -1.72 7.46 -6.65
N LEU A 58 -1.58 6.69 -5.56
CA LEU A 58 -2.72 6.38 -4.71
C LEU A 58 -3.25 7.62 -4.02
N HIS A 59 -2.37 8.48 -3.53
CA HIS A 59 -2.79 9.72 -2.90
C HIS A 59 -3.60 10.58 -3.88
N ALA A 60 -3.14 10.70 -5.12
CA ALA A 60 -3.86 11.45 -6.15
C ALA A 60 -5.23 10.84 -6.44
N MET A 61 -5.32 9.52 -6.52
CA MET A 61 -6.60 8.84 -6.75
C MET A 61 -7.56 9.10 -5.60
N LEU A 62 -7.08 8.97 -4.36
CA LEU A 62 -7.92 9.19 -3.19
C LEU A 62 -8.39 10.64 -3.09
N LYS A 63 -7.54 11.60 -3.43
CA LYS A 63 -7.95 13.02 -3.47
C LYS A 63 -9.02 13.25 -4.54
N SER A 64 -8.86 12.61 -5.69
CA SER A 64 -9.84 12.69 -6.77
C SER A 64 -11.20 12.12 -6.35
N ARG A 65 -11.20 11.05 -5.57
CA ARG A 65 -12.43 10.44 -5.05
C ARG A 65 -13.12 11.33 -4.00
N GLY A 66 -12.33 11.98 -3.17
CA GLY A 66 -12.85 12.92 -2.18
C GLY A 66 -13.62 12.30 -1.03
N ASP A 67 -13.57 10.97 -0.86
CA ASP A 67 -14.32 10.25 0.15
C ASP A 67 -13.62 8.94 0.48
N TRP A 68 -14.19 8.19 1.42
CA TRP A 68 -13.69 6.89 1.82
C TRP A 68 -13.74 5.90 0.67
N VAL A 69 -12.66 5.12 0.52
CA VAL A 69 -12.53 4.07 -0.49
C VAL A 69 -12.18 2.77 0.23
N GLU A 70 -12.94 1.71 -0.05
CA GLU A 70 -12.65 0.40 0.53
C GLU A 70 -11.29 -0.10 0.04
N LEU A 71 -10.56 -0.80 0.90
CA LEU A 71 -9.24 -1.34 0.55
C LEU A 71 -9.36 -2.51 -0.43
N GLY A 72 -10.21 -3.46 -0.13
CA GLY A 72 -10.43 -4.63 -0.99
C GLY A 72 -9.20 -5.49 -1.21
N ALA A 73 -8.26 -5.48 -0.26
CA ALA A 73 -6.99 -6.20 -0.41
C ALA A 73 -7.20 -7.66 -0.75
N ALA A 74 -6.45 -8.15 -1.72
CA ALA A 74 -6.54 -9.53 -2.18
C ALA A 74 -5.20 -9.96 -2.77
N ASP A 75 -4.93 -11.27 -2.72
CA ASP A 75 -3.74 -11.84 -3.34
C ASP A 75 -3.80 -11.72 -4.86
N GLU A 76 -2.63 -11.79 -5.48
CA GLU A 76 -2.54 -11.85 -6.93
C GLU A 76 -3.35 -13.05 -7.44
N GLY A 77 -4.12 -12.85 -8.49
CA GLY A 77 -4.97 -13.89 -9.06
C GLY A 77 -6.31 -14.09 -8.37
N LYS A 78 -6.53 -13.51 -7.20
CA LYS A 78 -7.84 -13.53 -6.56
C LYS A 78 -8.70 -12.40 -7.11
N PRO A 79 -10.02 -12.59 -7.24
CA PRO A 79 -10.90 -11.52 -7.71
C PRO A 79 -10.92 -10.35 -6.74
N VAL A 80 -11.09 -9.15 -7.29
CA VAL A 80 -11.19 -7.92 -6.52
C VAL A 80 -12.53 -7.26 -6.78
N LYS A 81 -13.06 -6.60 -5.75
CA LYS A 81 -14.29 -5.85 -5.87
C LYS A 81 -14.00 -4.52 -6.58
N GLU A 82 -14.82 -4.17 -7.55
CA GLU A 82 -14.69 -2.89 -8.25
C GLU A 82 -14.82 -1.71 -7.28
N GLY A 83 -14.12 -0.63 -7.57
CA GLY A 83 -14.17 0.58 -6.77
C GLY A 83 -13.29 0.56 -5.55
N THR A 84 -12.53 -0.51 -5.33
CA THR A 84 -11.61 -0.61 -4.19
C THR A 84 -10.20 -0.16 -4.58
N VAL A 85 -9.38 0.11 -3.57
CA VAL A 85 -7.96 0.43 -3.78
C VAL A 85 -7.26 -0.72 -4.51
N GLU A 86 -7.53 -1.96 -4.11
CA GLU A 86 -6.85 -3.12 -4.72
C GLU A 86 -7.23 -3.27 -6.20
N ALA A 87 -8.50 -3.04 -6.55
CA ALA A 87 -8.93 -3.07 -7.95
C ALA A 87 -8.22 -2.01 -8.77
N TRP A 88 -8.11 -0.80 -8.23
CA TRP A 88 -7.37 0.28 -8.89
C TRP A 88 -5.90 -0.08 -9.07
N ALA A 89 -5.29 -0.68 -8.05
CA ALA A 89 -3.87 -0.99 -8.03
C ALA A 89 -3.44 -2.07 -9.02
N ARG A 90 -4.39 -2.72 -9.70
CA ARG A 90 -4.12 -3.72 -10.75
C ARG A 90 -4.86 -3.42 -12.05
N SER A 91 -5.56 -2.31 -12.11
CA SER A 91 -6.34 -1.93 -13.29
C SER A 91 -5.44 -1.45 -14.43
N PRO A 92 -5.73 -1.83 -15.67
CA PRO A 92 -5.01 -1.27 -16.81
C PRO A 92 -5.23 0.24 -16.99
N ASP A 93 -6.22 0.80 -16.32
CA ASP A 93 -6.55 2.22 -16.41
C ASP A 93 -5.83 3.10 -15.39
N ASN A 94 -5.02 2.51 -14.50
CA ASN A 94 -4.26 3.28 -13.53
C ASN A 94 -2.97 3.86 -14.17
N PRO A 95 -2.26 4.76 -13.47
CA PRO A 95 -1.08 5.43 -14.05
C PRO A 95 0.03 4.52 -14.56
N VAL A 96 0.16 3.30 -14.04
CA VAL A 96 1.20 2.35 -14.50
C VAL A 96 0.66 1.29 -15.45
N GLY A 97 -0.65 1.30 -15.73
CA GLY A 97 -1.27 0.39 -16.68
C GLY A 97 -1.43 -1.04 -16.20
N GLY A 98 -1.48 -1.26 -14.91
CA GLY A 98 -1.64 -2.60 -14.35
C GLY A 98 -1.12 -2.68 -12.93
N TYR A 99 -0.62 -3.83 -12.53
CA TYR A 99 -0.12 -4.04 -11.17
C TYR A 99 1.00 -3.07 -10.80
N TYR A 100 0.88 -2.45 -9.62
CA TYR A 100 2.01 -1.79 -8.98
C TYR A 100 3.00 -2.81 -8.43
N GLY A 101 2.52 -3.99 -8.07
CA GLY A 101 3.38 -5.07 -7.59
C GLY A 101 4.38 -5.51 -8.64
N LEU A 102 5.63 -5.73 -8.23
CA LEU A 102 6.74 -6.04 -9.13
C LEU A 102 7.15 -7.51 -9.09
N ARG A 103 6.91 -8.20 -7.96
CA ARG A 103 7.29 -9.59 -7.81
C ARG A 103 6.16 -10.49 -8.30
N LYS A 104 6.38 -11.16 -9.43
CA LYS A 104 5.39 -12.08 -9.99
C LYS A 104 4.97 -13.13 -8.97
N GLY A 105 3.66 -13.37 -8.87
CA GLY A 105 3.07 -14.27 -7.88
C GLY A 105 2.75 -13.57 -6.56
N TYR A 106 3.30 -12.38 -6.32
CA TYR A 106 3.15 -11.61 -5.08
C TYR A 106 2.80 -10.16 -5.36
N ARG A 107 2.07 -9.90 -6.47
CA ARG A 107 1.72 -8.54 -6.86
C ARG A 107 0.45 -8.00 -6.21
N GLY A 108 -0.25 -8.84 -5.45
CA GLY A 108 -1.44 -8.43 -4.73
C GLY A 108 -1.14 -7.75 -3.40
N ARG A 109 -2.19 -7.51 -2.64
CA ARG A 109 -2.18 -6.92 -1.30
C ARG A 109 -1.58 -5.51 -1.22
N PHE A 110 -1.54 -4.81 -2.33
CA PHE A 110 -1.10 -3.41 -2.38
C PHE A 110 -1.83 -2.56 -1.35
N ALA A 111 -3.15 -2.67 -1.29
CA ALA A 111 -3.96 -1.89 -0.36
C ALA A 111 -3.60 -2.17 1.10
N ASN A 112 -3.23 -3.40 1.40
CA ASN A 112 -2.95 -3.84 2.77
C ASN A 112 -1.63 -3.29 3.30
N TYR A 113 -0.64 -3.08 2.43
CA TYR A 113 0.71 -2.70 2.84
C TYR A 113 1.07 -1.26 2.52
N VAL A 114 0.38 -0.62 1.58
CA VAL A 114 0.69 0.76 1.21
C VAL A 114 -0.13 1.76 2.02
N THR A 115 -1.38 1.45 2.35
CA THR A 115 -2.23 2.41 3.07
C THR A 115 -1.77 2.70 4.50
N PRO A 116 -1.24 1.74 5.28
CA PRO A 116 -0.69 2.09 6.59
C PRO A 116 0.51 3.03 6.51
N LEU A 117 1.33 2.90 5.47
CA LEU A 117 2.44 3.82 5.26
C LEU A 117 1.93 5.23 4.95
N MET A 118 0.88 5.35 4.14
CA MET A 118 0.27 6.65 3.86
C MET A 118 -0.27 7.30 5.13
N GLU A 119 -0.88 6.52 6.00
CA GLU A 119 -1.35 7.02 7.29
C GLU A 119 -0.18 7.52 8.13
N ALA A 120 0.87 6.73 8.23
CA ALA A 120 2.05 7.08 9.02
C ALA A 120 2.72 8.35 8.49
N LEU A 121 2.69 8.58 7.18
CA LEU A 121 3.26 9.76 6.54
C LEU A 121 2.31 10.98 6.58
N GLY A 122 1.12 10.83 7.16
CA GLY A 122 0.16 11.92 7.24
C GLY A 122 -0.59 12.24 5.95
N LEU A 123 -0.57 11.31 5.00
CA LEU A 123 -1.20 11.50 3.68
C LEU A 123 -2.64 11.01 3.62
N ALA A 124 -3.04 10.17 4.56
CA ALA A 124 -4.35 9.54 4.52
C ALA A 124 -4.87 9.22 5.92
N GLU A 125 -6.20 9.11 6.03
CA GLU A 125 -6.86 8.51 7.17
C GLU A 125 -7.22 7.07 6.83
N LEU A 126 -6.99 6.15 7.75
CA LEU A 126 -7.19 4.73 7.55
C LEU A 126 -8.01 4.15 8.69
N GLU A 127 -9.00 3.35 8.37
CA GLU A 127 -9.77 2.61 9.37
C GLU A 127 -8.98 1.39 9.84
N HIS A 128 -9.18 1.01 11.10
CA HIS A 128 -8.46 -0.07 11.77
C HIS A 128 -9.39 -1.10 12.40
N GLY A 129 -10.52 -1.37 11.76
CA GLY A 129 -11.41 -2.44 12.18
C GLY A 129 -10.84 -3.82 11.83
N PRO A 130 -11.52 -4.89 12.25
CA PRO A 130 -11.04 -6.25 11.97
C PRO A 130 -11.08 -6.62 10.49
N ARG A 131 -11.91 -5.95 9.69
CA ARG A 131 -12.04 -6.20 8.24
C ARG A 131 -12.81 -5.07 7.57
N ASN A 132 -12.79 -5.07 6.24
CA ASN A 132 -13.53 -4.11 5.41
C ASN A 132 -13.15 -2.67 5.70
N ASN A 133 -11.86 -2.43 5.94
CA ASN A 133 -11.37 -1.10 6.24
C ASN A 133 -11.37 -0.22 5.00
N ARG A 134 -11.47 1.09 5.23
CA ARG A 134 -11.48 2.10 4.19
C ARG A 134 -10.38 3.12 4.45
N VAL A 135 -10.02 3.83 3.40
CA VAL A 135 -9.00 4.89 3.44
C VAL A 135 -9.53 6.11 2.69
N ARG A 136 -9.10 7.30 3.10
CA ARG A 136 -9.34 8.53 2.35
C ARG A 136 -8.13 9.45 2.46
N ALA A 137 -7.95 10.32 1.45
CA ALA A 137 -6.85 11.29 1.46
C ALA A 137 -7.06 12.35 2.53
N LYS A 138 -5.96 12.77 3.08
CA LYS A 138 -5.88 14.00 3.86
C LYS A 138 -5.56 15.17 2.98
#